data_45a5cb6a86ce762a1e7733f15c6e6656
#
_entry.id   45a5cb6a86ce762a1e7733f15c6e6656
#
_cell.length_a   1.000
_cell.length_b   1.000
_cell.length_c   1.000
_cell.angle_alpha   90.00
_cell.angle_beta   90.00
_cell.angle_gamma   90.00
#
_symmetry.space_group_name_H-M   'P 1'
#
loop_
_entity.id
_entity.type
_entity.pdbx_description
1 polymer ?
#
loop_
_entity_poly.entity_id
_entity_poly.type
_entity_poly.pdbx_seq_one_letter_code
_entity_poly.pdbx_strand_id
1 'polypeptide(L)'
;MCRSIKPLYNFEPPATEDEVRAAALQYVRKISGFSRPSAANAAAIAAAVDAITAASHTLLHTLETSAPPTDRAAEAAKARARSAQRFAR
;
A
#
# COMPACT_ATOMS: atom_id res chain seq x y z
N MET A 1 -9.48 -9.74 -4.41
CA MET A 1 -8.75 -8.47 -4.20
C MET A 1 -7.94 -8.54 -2.92
N CYS A 2 -6.75 -8.00 -2.93
CA CYS A 2 -5.88 -8.02 -1.74
C CYS A 2 -6.29 -6.93 -0.76
N ARG A 3 -6.67 -7.33 0.46
CA ARG A 3 -7.10 -6.39 1.50
C ARG A 3 -5.93 -5.62 2.13
N SER A 4 -4.70 -6.11 1.94
CA SER A 4 -3.52 -5.50 2.52
C SER A 4 -2.99 -4.32 1.71
N ILE A 5 -3.40 -4.21 0.45
CA ILE A 5 -2.97 -3.14 -0.43
C ILE A 5 -4.12 -2.16 -0.59
N LYS A 6 -3.89 -0.94 -0.14
CA LYS A 6 -4.90 0.13 -0.14
C LYS A 6 -4.51 1.20 -1.16
N PRO A 7 -5.47 1.99 -1.64
CA PRO A 7 -5.13 3.17 -2.41
C PRO A 7 -4.20 4.10 -1.63
N LEU A 8 -3.19 4.63 -2.31
CA LEU A 8 -2.20 5.53 -1.69
C LEU A 8 -2.17 6.89 -2.38
N TYR A 9 -2.93 7.05 -3.46
CA TYR A 9 -2.91 8.27 -4.24
C TYR A 9 -3.82 9.33 -3.65
N ASN A 10 -3.36 10.58 -3.72
CA ASN A 10 -4.16 11.76 -3.40
C ASN A 10 -4.62 11.81 -1.94
N PHE A 11 -3.70 11.53 -1.03
CA PHE A 11 -3.93 11.66 0.42
C PHE A 11 -3.16 12.86 0.99
N GLU A 12 -3.69 13.41 2.05
CA GLU A 12 -3.03 14.47 2.82
C GLU A 12 -2.97 14.01 4.29
N PRO A 13 -1.78 13.84 4.86
CA PRO A 13 -0.47 13.96 4.20
C PRO A 13 -0.22 12.83 3.19
N PRO A 14 0.68 13.05 2.22
CA PRO A 14 0.91 12.07 1.16
C PRO A 14 1.48 10.76 1.68
N ALA A 15 1.33 9.70 0.88
CA ALA A 15 1.90 8.39 1.21
C ALA A 15 3.41 8.48 1.33
N THR A 16 3.97 7.85 2.36
CA THR A 16 5.40 7.78 2.56
C THR A 16 6.02 6.69 1.68
N GLU A 17 7.33 6.77 1.47
CA GLU A 17 8.06 5.70 0.78
C GLU A 17 7.89 4.36 1.47
N ASP A 18 7.87 4.35 2.80
CA ASP A 18 7.68 3.11 3.57
C ASP A 18 6.30 2.49 3.32
N GLU A 19 5.27 3.31 3.16
CA GLU A 19 3.92 2.82 2.81
C GLU A 19 3.90 2.19 1.43
N VAL A 20 4.57 2.82 0.45
CA VAL A 20 4.67 2.30 -0.91
C VAL A 20 5.45 0.98 -0.91
N ARG A 21 6.56 0.93 -0.19
CA ARG A 21 7.38 -0.28 -0.08
C ARG A 21 6.61 -1.42 0.59
N ALA A 22 5.84 -1.13 1.62
CA ALA A 22 5.01 -2.13 2.31
C ALA A 22 3.98 -2.74 1.34
N ALA A 23 3.36 -1.92 0.50
CA ALA A 23 2.43 -2.40 -0.53
C ALA A 23 3.15 -3.28 -1.56
N ALA A 24 4.34 -2.87 -2.01
CA ALA A 24 5.16 -3.66 -2.94
C ALA A 24 5.52 -5.03 -2.35
N LEU A 25 5.91 -5.05 -1.09
CA LEU A 25 6.25 -6.28 -0.39
C LEU A 25 5.04 -7.22 -0.29
N GLN A 26 3.86 -6.71 0.01
CA GLN A 26 2.64 -7.51 0.05
C GLN A 26 2.32 -8.13 -1.31
N TYR A 27 2.46 -7.33 -2.37
CA TYR A 27 2.26 -7.83 -3.73
C TYR A 27 3.21 -8.98 -4.05
N VAL A 28 4.49 -8.80 -3.76
CA VAL A 28 5.52 -9.84 -4.03
C VAL A 28 5.23 -11.10 -3.22
N ARG A 29 4.86 -10.98 -1.96
CA ARG A 29 4.48 -12.12 -1.13
C ARG A 29 3.28 -12.87 -1.71
N LYS A 30 2.29 -12.14 -2.20
CA LYS A 30 1.08 -12.74 -2.76
C LYS A 30 1.39 -13.54 -4.03
N ILE A 31 2.12 -12.96 -4.96
CA ILE A 31 2.37 -13.64 -6.25
C ILE A 31 3.41 -14.75 -6.13
N SER A 32 4.37 -14.63 -5.21
CA SER A 32 5.40 -15.65 -5.03
C SER A 32 4.98 -16.79 -4.11
N GLY A 33 4.03 -16.53 -3.22
CA GLY A 33 3.62 -17.49 -2.21
C GLY A 33 4.60 -17.60 -1.04
N PHE A 34 5.65 -16.79 -1.00
CA PHE A 34 6.63 -16.80 0.08
C PHE A 34 6.34 -15.71 1.09
N SER A 35 6.05 -16.09 2.34
CA SER A 35 5.99 -15.13 3.43
C SER A 35 7.38 -14.78 3.95
N ARG A 36 8.33 -15.72 3.87
CA ARG A 36 9.73 -15.51 4.20
C ARG A 36 10.59 -16.10 3.09
N PRO A 37 11.40 -15.29 2.39
CA PRO A 37 12.26 -15.81 1.35
C PRO A 37 13.40 -16.64 1.96
N SER A 38 13.77 -17.72 1.29
CA SER A 38 14.98 -18.48 1.62
C SER A 38 16.22 -17.63 1.31
N ALA A 39 17.36 -18.03 1.83
CA ALA A 39 18.62 -17.36 1.50
C ALA A 39 18.88 -17.33 -0.02
N ALA A 40 18.50 -18.39 -0.72
CA ALA A 40 18.66 -18.46 -2.17
C ALA A 40 17.80 -17.44 -2.92
N ASN A 41 16.63 -17.08 -2.37
CA ASN A 41 15.66 -16.20 -3.05
C ASN A 41 15.65 -14.79 -2.49
N ALA A 42 16.37 -14.51 -1.40
CA ALA A 42 16.31 -13.21 -0.73
C ALA A 42 16.67 -12.06 -1.66
N ALA A 43 17.72 -12.21 -2.47
CA ALA A 43 18.16 -11.16 -3.39
C ALA A 43 17.13 -10.89 -4.49
N ALA A 44 16.51 -11.94 -5.03
CA ALA A 44 15.48 -11.80 -6.06
C ALA A 44 14.24 -11.08 -5.51
N ILE A 45 13.82 -11.45 -4.30
CA ILE A 45 12.68 -10.83 -3.63
C ILE A 45 12.98 -9.35 -3.36
N ALA A 46 14.16 -9.04 -2.82
CA ALA A 46 14.55 -7.66 -2.53
C ALA A 46 14.60 -6.80 -3.80
N ALA A 47 15.15 -7.34 -4.87
CA ALA A 47 15.22 -6.63 -6.16
C ALA A 47 13.82 -6.34 -6.71
N ALA A 48 12.90 -7.29 -6.61
CA ALA A 48 11.52 -7.09 -7.05
C ALA A 48 10.81 -6.02 -6.22
N VAL A 49 10.96 -6.06 -4.90
CA VAL A 49 10.37 -5.05 -4.01
C VAL A 49 10.91 -3.67 -4.35
N ASP A 50 12.22 -3.53 -4.55
CA ASP A 50 12.85 -2.25 -4.90
C ASP A 50 12.31 -1.72 -6.24
N ALA A 51 12.22 -2.57 -7.25
CA ALA A 51 11.75 -2.18 -8.58
C ALA A 51 10.28 -1.74 -8.55
N ILE A 52 9.43 -2.51 -7.86
CA ILE A 52 8.00 -2.19 -7.74
C ILE A 52 7.80 -0.92 -6.92
N THR A 53 8.57 -0.73 -5.86
CA THR A 53 8.53 0.49 -5.05
C THR A 53 8.87 1.72 -5.89
N ALA A 54 9.94 1.66 -6.68
CA ALA A 54 10.37 2.76 -7.53
C ALA A 54 9.32 3.09 -8.59
N ALA A 55 8.79 2.08 -9.28
CA ALA A 55 7.76 2.27 -10.29
C ALA A 55 6.47 2.86 -9.69
N SER A 56 6.07 2.37 -8.52
CA SER A 56 4.87 2.84 -7.82
C SER A 56 5.03 4.29 -7.38
N HIS A 57 6.19 4.64 -6.84
CA HIS A 57 6.51 5.99 -6.43
C HIS A 57 6.42 6.96 -7.61
N THR A 58 7.01 6.58 -8.74
CA THR A 58 6.93 7.37 -9.98
C THR A 58 5.47 7.54 -10.43
N LEU A 59 4.68 6.46 -10.42
CA LEU A 59 3.28 6.52 -10.79
C LEU A 59 2.52 7.52 -9.91
N LEU A 60 2.67 7.41 -8.60
CA LEU A 60 1.93 8.27 -7.65
C LEU A 60 2.29 9.75 -7.80
N HIS A 61 3.54 10.04 -8.20
CA HIS A 61 3.99 11.41 -8.43
C HIS A 61 3.62 11.95 -9.83
N THR A 62 3.29 11.07 -10.75
CA THR A 62 2.97 11.44 -12.14
C THR A 62 1.47 11.62 -12.36
N LEU A 63 0.65 10.90 -11.60
CA LEU A 63 -0.80 10.99 -11.73
C LEU A 63 -1.30 12.40 -11.39
N GLU A 64 -2.30 12.83 -12.14
CA GLU A 64 -2.92 14.15 -11.95
C GLU A 64 -4.41 13.99 -11.69
N THR A 65 -4.94 14.85 -10.82
CA THR A 65 -6.36 14.87 -10.52
C THR A 65 -6.76 16.28 -10.08
N SER A 66 -7.99 16.65 -10.38
CA SER A 66 -8.61 17.87 -9.85
C SER A 66 -9.36 17.63 -8.55
N ALA A 67 -9.50 16.37 -8.14
CA ALA A 67 -10.16 16.03 -6.88
C ALA A 67 -9.34 16.51 -5.68
N PRO A 68 -10.00 16.99 -4.60
CA PRO A 68 -9.26 17.37 -3.41
C PRO A 68 -8.62 16.14 -2.74
N PRO A 69 -7.47 16.32 -2.07
CA PRO A 69 -6.84 15.22 -1.34
C PRO A 69 -7.75 14.66 -0.25
N THR A 70 -7.66 13.35 -0.05
CA THR A 70 -8.39 12.68 1.03
C THR A 70 -7.65 12.90 2.34
N ASP A 71 -8.37 13.38 3.36
CA ASP A 71 -7.83 13.54 4.70
C ASP A 71 -7.68 12.17 5.35
N ARG A 72 -6.45 11.80 5.71
CA ARG A 72 -6.16 10.50 6.31
C ARG A 72 -6.87 10.30 7.63
N ALA A 73 -6.93 11.34 8.46
CA ALA A 73 -7.60 11.26 9.76
C ALA A 73 -9.10 11.03 9.58
N ALA A 74 -9.71 11.75 8.65
CA ALA A 74 -11.13 11.58 8.35
C ALA A 74 -11.43 10.18 7.78
N GLU A 75 -10.57 9.67 6.91
CA GLU A 75 -10.73 8.34 6.34
C GLU A 75 -10.58 7.26 7.40
N ALA A 76 -9.61 7.40 8.29
CA ALA A 76 -9.42 6.48 9.41
C ALA A 76 -10.63 6.50 10.35
N ALA A 77 -11.20 7.67 10.61
CA ALA A 77 -12.40 7.81 11.42
C ALA A 77 -13.60 7.11 10.79
N LYS A 78 -13.77 7.25 9.47
CA LYS A 78 -14.82 6.53 8.73
C LYS A 78 -14.65 5.02 8.81
N ALA A 79 -13.42 4.54 8.68
CA ALA A 79 -13.12 3.11 8.77
C ALA A 79 -13.45 2.57 10.16
N ARG A 80 -13.10 3.33 11.21
CA ARG A 80 -13.44 2.96 12.59
C ARG A 80 -14.93 2.93 12.82
N ALA A 81 -15.65 3.92 12.30
CA ALA A 81 -17.11 3.99 12.42
C ALA A 81 -17.79 2.80 11.73
N ARG A 82 -17.34 2.44 10.53
CA ARG A 82 -17.86 1.26 9.82
C ARG A 82 -17.62 -0.02 10.60
N SER A 83 -16.42 -0.15 11.16
CA SER A 83 -16.03 -1.31 11.96
C SER A 83 -16.88 -1.41 13.22
N ALA A 84 -17.04 -0.30 13.94
CA ALA A 84 -17.88 -0.24 15.14
C ALA A 84 -19.33 -0.61 14.84
N GLN A 85 -19.87 -0.12 13.73
CA GLN A 85 -21.22 -0.41 13.29
C GLN A 85 -21.41 -1.90 12.98
N ARG A 86 -20.40 -2.53 12.38
CA ARG A 86 -20.41 -3.96 12.08
C ARG A 86 -20.46 -4.81 13.35
N PHE A 87 -19.79 -4.39 14.40
CA PHE A 87 -19.68 -5.15 15.65
C PHE A 87 -20.70 -4.72 16.74
N ALA A 88 -21.50 -3.73 16.46
CA ALA A 88 -22.48 -3.20 17.41
C ALA A 88 -23.79 -3.99 17.48
N ARG A 89 -23.91 -5.06 16.75
CA ARG A 89 -25.13 -5.89 16.73
C ARG A 89 -25.21 -6.84 17.89
#